data_1cb37f5be418b3b8effaca3664428ea6
#
_entry.id   1cb37f5be418b3b8effaca3664428ea6
#
_cell.length_a   1.000
_cell.length_b   1.000
_cell.length_c   1.000
_cell.angle_alpha   90.00
_cell.angle_beta   90.00
_cell.angle_gamma   90.00
#
_symmetry.space_group_name_H-M   'P 1'
#
loop_
_entity.id
_entity.type
_entity.pdbx_description
1 polymer ?
#
loop_
_entity_poly.entity_id
_entity_poly.type
_entity_poly.pdbx_seq_one_letter_code
_entity_poly.pdbx_strand_id
1 'polypeptide(L)'
;AAYQVGEPFHDWGIPLVASLNQLAGLTQARLIASGGIRSGLDVAKVIRLGARLAGAAQPFLLAYEAGEVALQQHIECWRAQLKIAMFATGSATLADLKYAPLIANTGC
;
A
#
# COMPACT_ATOMS: atom_id res chain seq x y z
N ALA A 1 29.30 0.79 7.96
CA ALA A 1 29.23 2.21 7.71
C ALA A 1 27.78 2.68 7.60
N ALA A 2 27.06 2.39 6.51
CA ALA A 2 25.66 2.84 6.36
C ALA A 2 24.75 2.26 7.45
N TYR A 3 24.96 1.00 7.84
CA TYR A 3 24.20 0.36 8.92
C TYR A 3 24.41 1.08 10.25
N GLN A 4 25.64 1.43 10.57
CA GLN A 4 25.96 2.10 11.83
C GLN A 4 25.33 3.49 11.91
N VAL A 5 25.26 4.20 10.79
CA VAL A 5 24.64 5.53 10.73
C VAL A 5 23.12 5.43 10.91
N GLY A 6 22.50 4.44 10.30
CA GLY A 6 21.04 4.29 10.30
C GLY A 6 20.47 3.62 11.55
N GLU A 7 21.29 2.87 12.28
CA GLU A 7 20.84 2.05 13.38
C GLU A 7 20.06 2.82 14.46
N PRO A 8 20.45 4.03 14.90
CA PRO A 8 19.65 4.77 15.88
C PRO A 8 18.25 5.17 15.41
N PHE A 9 18.00 5.12 14.10
CA PHE A 9 16.74 5.58 13.51
C PHE A 9 15.77 4.45 13.22
N HIS A 10 16.07 3.21 13.57
CA HIS A 10 15.24 2.07 13.15
C HIS A 10 13.80 2.13 13.72
N ASP A 11 13.60 2.75 14.88
CA ASP A 11 12.30 2.95 15.50
C ASP A 11 11.79 4.39 15.39
N TRP A 12 12.48 5.23 14.63
CA TRP A 12 12.19 6.65 14.59
C TRP A 12 11.04 7.00 13.64
N GLY A 13 10.80 6.20 12.63
CA GLY A 13 9.78 6.45 11.63
C GLY A 13 8.36 6.20 12.13
N ILE A 14 7.39 6.72 11.40
CA ILE A 14 5.98 6.49 11.65
C ILE A 14 5.48 5.42 10.67
N PRO A 15 4.84 4.34 11.13
CA PRO A 15 4.27 3.34 10.22
C PRO A 15 3.27 3.95 9.24
N LEU A 16 3.23 3.41 8.02
CA LEU A 16 2.41 3.97 6.95
C LEU A 16 0.93 4.09 7.32
N VAL A 17 0.37 3.08 7.96
CA VAL A 17 -1.06 3.10 8.37
C VAL A 17 -1.31 4.22 9.36
N ALA A 18 -0.44 4.40 10.36
CA ALA A 18 -0.57 5.47 11.34
C ALA A 18 -0.47 6.84 10.66
N SER A 19 0.47 7.00 9.74
CA SER A 19 0.66 8.24 8.98
C SER A 19 -0.59 8.57 8.14
N LEU A 20 -1.16 7.59 7.44
CA LEU A 20 -2.38 7.77 6.65
C LEU A 20 -3.56 8.16 7.54
N ASN A 21 -3.73 7.50 8.68
CA ASN A 21 -4.82 7.80 9.61
C ASN A 21 -4.73 9.24 10.14
N GLN A 22 -3.50 9.73 10.36
CA GLN A 22 -3.31 11.10 10.81
C GLN A 22 -3.61 12.12 9.72
N LEU A 23 -3.25 11.82 8.47
CA LEU A 23 -3.34 12.79 7.36
C LEU A 23 -4.68 12.78 6.65
N ALA A 24 -5.34 11.63 6.55
CA ALA A 24 -6.55 11.48 5.76
C ALA A 24 -7.70 12.37 6.23
N GLY A 25 -7.78 12.64 7.55
CA GLY A 25 -8.81 13.50 8.12
C GLY A 25 -8.41 14.96 8.28
N LEU A 26 -7.15 15.30 8.05
CA LEU A 26 -6.61 16.64 8.35
C LEU A 26 -6.30 17.48 7.12
N THR A 27 -6.29 16.89 5.94
CA THR A 27 -5.89 17.60 4.73
C THR A 27 -6.91 17.39 3.62
N GLN A 28 -7.03 18.42 2.78
CA GLN A 28 -7.76 18.32 1.51
C GLN A 28 -6.82 17.93 0.37
N ALA A 29 -5.54 17.75 0.63
CA ALA A 29 -4.58 17.31 -0.35
C ALA A 29 -4.87 15.87 -0.77
N ARG A 30 -4.50 15.54 -2.00
CA ARG A 30 -4.59 14.17 -2.51
C ARG A 30 -3.39 13.40 -1.99
N LEU A 31 -3.64 12.31 -1.29
CA LEU A 31 -2.59 11.53 -0.67
C LEU A 31 -2.10 10.42 -1.60
N ILE A 32 -0.80 10.27 -1.69
CA ILE A 32 -0.13 9.15 -2.34
C ILE A 32 0.58 8.37 -1.26
N ALA A 33 0.19 7.11 -1.07
CA ALA A 33 0.81 6.25 -0.05
C ALA A 33 1.97 5.47 -0.66
N SER A 34 3.11 5.51 -0.03
CA SER A 34 4.27 4.70 -0.41
C SER A 34 5.08 4.35 0.83
N GLY A 35 6.02 3.42 0.66
CA GLY A 35 6.81 2.93 1.78
C GLY A 35 6.19 1.68 2.40
N GLY A 36 6.76 0.51 2.11
CA GLY A 36 6.28 -0.75 2.64
C GLY A 36 5.12 -1.38 1.90
N ILE A 37 4.70 -0.84 0.78
CA ILE A 37 3.68 -1.46 -0.09
C ILE A 37 4.31 -2.63 -0.82
N ARG A 38 3.83 -3.86 -0.59
CA ARG A 38 4.46 -5.09 -1.08
C ARG A 38 3.53 -6.03 -1.83
N SER A 39 2.27 -5.64 -2.00
CA SER A 39 1.30 -6.47 -2.71
C SER A 39 0.14 -5.62 -3.20
N GLY A 40 -0.66 -6.18 -4.11
CA GLY A 40 -1.92 -5.55 -4.53
C GLY A 40 -2.92 -5.47 -3.38
N LEU A 41 -2.83 -6.35 -2.40
CA LEU A 41 -3.66 -6.26 -1.20
C LEU A 41 -3.28 -5.01 -0.38
N ASP A 42 -1.99 -4.71 -0.24
CA ASP A 42 -1.54 -3.48 0.43
C ASP A 42 -2.05 -2.24 -0.30
N VAL A 43 -2.05 -2.27 -1.64
CA VAL A 43 -2.64 -1.19 -2.45
C VAL A 43 -4.11 -0.98 -2.07
N ALA A 44 -4.89 -2.05 -1.99
CA ALA A 44 -6.30 -1.96 -1.59
C ALA A 44 -6.45 -1.35 -0.20
N LYS A 45 -5.61 -1.77 0.74
CA LYS A 45 -5.64 -1.26 2.12
C LYS A 45 -5.38 0.23 2.19
N VAL A 46 -4.36 0.74 1.50
CA VAL A 46 -4.04 2.18 1.56
C VAL A 46 -5.09 3.02 0.84
N ILE A 47 -5.69 2.51 -0.22
CA ILE A 47 -6.81 3.20 -0.88
C ILE A 47 -7.99 3.32 0.09
N ARG A 48 -8.32 2.23 0.79
CA ARG A 48 -9.39 2.27 1.79
C ARG A 48 -9.07 3.25 2.91
N LEU A 49 -7.81 3.41 3.28
CA LEU A 49 -7.39 4.32 4.36
C LEU A 49 -7.29 5.78 3.91
N GLY A 50 -7.59 6.09 2.66
CA GLY A 50 -7.69 7.46 2.19
C GLY A 50 -6.66 7.87 1.14
N ALA A 51 -5.74 7.00 0.76
CA ALA A 51 -4.81 7.30 -0.31
C ALA A 51 -5.52 7.27 -1.66
N ARG A 52 -5.14 8.16 -2.55
CA ARG A 52 -5.64 8.19 -3.92
C ARG A 52 -4.85 7.27 -4.83
N LEU A 53 -3.55 7.17 -4.58
CA LEU A 53 -2.63 6.31 -5.31
C LEU A 53 -1.72 5.60 -4.32
N ALA A 54 -1.19 4.47 -4.73
CA ALA A 54 -0.14 3.76 -4.01
C ALA A 54 1.12 3.75 -4.87
N GLY A 55 2.27 3.88 -4.23
CA GLY A 55 3.57 3.80 -4.88
C GLY A 55 4.44 2.71 -4.27
N ALA A 56 5.24 2.07 -5.09
CA ALA A 56 6.21 1.08 -4.65
C ALA A 56 7.42 1.11 -5.58
N ALA A 57 8.61 0.95 -5.01
CA ALA A 57 9.85 0.98 -5.79
C ALA A 57 10.57 -0.36 -5.73
N GLN A 58 10.97 -0.81 -4.55
CA GLN A 58 11.83 -1.97 -4.40
C GLN A 58 11.24 -3.25 -4.99
N PRO A 59 9.96 -3.63 -4.77
CA PRO A 59 9.43 -4.85 -5.37
C PRO A 59 9.46 -4.84 -6.89
N PHE A 60 9.24 -3.68 -7.51
CA PHE A 60 9.28 -3.54 -8.96
C PHE A 60 10.70 -3.54 -9.50
N LEU A 61 11.63 -2.93 -8.77
CA LEU A 61 13.05 -2.96 -9.13
C LEU A 61 13.58 -4.39 -9.10
N LEU A 62 13.28 -5.16 -8.06
CA LEU A 62 13.68 -6.56 -7.96
C LEU A 62 13.09 -7.40 -9.08
N ALA A 63 11.83 -7.19 -9.42
CA ALA A 63 11.18 -7.87 -10.54
C ALA A 63 11.83 -7.50 -11.89
N TYR A 64 12.15 -6.22 -12.07
CA TYR A 64 12.83 -5.75 -13.29
C TYR A 64 14.20 -6.39 -13.44
N GLU A 65 14.97 -6.51 -12.36
CA GLU A 65 16.28 -7.17 -12.38
C GLU A 65 16.20 -8.64 -12.77
N ALA A 66 15.08 -9.30 -12.46
CA ALA A 66 14.85 -10.70 -12.88
C ALA A 66 14.42 -10.83 -14.35
N GLY A 67 14.15 -9.71 -15.04
CA GLY A 67 13.80 -9.69 -16.46
C GLY A 67 12.45 -9.06 -16.74
N GLU A 68 12.21 -8.74 -18.00
CA GLU A 68 10.99 -8.07 -18.44
C GLU A 68 9.74 -8.94 -18.20
N VAL A 69 9.83 -10.24 -18.44
CA VAL A 69 8.71 -11.16 -18.21
C VAL A 69 8.36 -11.21 -16.72
N ALA A 70 9.38 -11.26 -15.86
CA ALA A 70 9.18 -11.25 -14.42
C ALA A 70 8.50 -9.96 -13.96
N LEU A 71 8.87 -8.82 -14.54
CA LEU A 71 8.23 -7.54 -14.24
C LEU A 71 6.75 -7.54 -14.63
N GLN A 72 6.43 -8.02 -15.83
CA GLN A 72 5.05 -8.09 -16.28
C GLN A 72 4.21 -9.02 -15.40
N GLN A 73 4.76 -10.18 -15.03
CA GLN A 73 4.09 -11.11 -14.13
C GLN A 73 3.84 -10.48 -12.75
N HIS A 74 4.79 -9.69 -12.27
CA HIS A 74 4.66 -8.99 -10.99
C HIS A 74 3.52 -7.97 -11.03
N ILE A 75 3.44 -7.18 -12.11
CA ILE A 75 2.36 -6.20 -12.30
C ILE A 75 1.00 -6.91 -12.34
N GLU A 76 0.89 -7.98 -13.13
CA GLU A 76 -0.37 -8.73 -13.23
C GLU A 76 -0.76 -9.39 -11.91
N CYS A 77 0.21 -9.86 -11.13
CA CYS A 77 -0.03 -10.41 -9.80
C CYS A 77 -0.66 -9.35 -8.87
N TRP A 78 -0.09 -8.15 -8.84
CA TRP A 78 -0.63 -7.07 -8.02
C TRP A 78 -2.03 -6.65 -8.47
N ARG A 79 -2.25 -6.58 -9.78
CA ARG A 79 -3.58 -6.27 -10.30
C ARG A 79 -4.61 -7.32 -9.90
N ALA A 80 -4.26 -8.58 -9.99
CA ALA A 80 -5.14 -9.68 -9.57
C ALA A 80 -5.46 -9.61 -8.08
N GLN A 81 -4.46 -9.33 -7.25
CA GLN A 81 -4.64 -9.18 -5.81
C GLN A 81 -5.58 -8.02 -5.48
N LEU A 82 -5.41 -6.88 -6.14
CA LEU A 82 -6.29 -5.72 -5.98
C LEU A 82 -7.73 -6.07 -6.38
N LYS A 83 -7.91 -6.74 -7.50
CA LYS A 83 -9.23 -7.17 -7.97
C LYS A 83 -9.90 -8.13 -7.00
N ILE A 84 -9.16 -9.06 -6.42
CA ILE A 84 -9.68 -10.00 -5.41
C ILE A 84 -10.16 -9.22 -4.18
N ALA A 85 -9.37 -8.26 -3.71
CA ALA A 85 -9.76 -7.42 -2.59
C ALA A 85 -11.03 -6.62 -2.89
N MET A 86 -11.13 -6.06 -4.09
CA MET A 86 -12.31 -5.33 -4.54
C MET A 86 -13.54 -6.24 -4.61
N PHE A 87 -13.38 -7.44 -5.15
CA PHE A 87 -14.46 -8.43 -5.22
C PHE A 87 -14.93 -8.81 -3.82
N ALA A 88 -13.99 -9.11 -2.92
CA ALA A 88 -14.30 -9.54 -1.56
C ALA A 88 -15.02 -8.45 -0.75
N THR A 89 -14.79 -7.17 -1.06
CA THR A 89 -15.43 -6.04 -0.39
C THR A 89 -16.67 -5.52 -1.12
N GLY A 90 -17.04 -6.12 -2.24
CA GLY A 90 -18.18 -5.67 -3.04
C GLY A 90 -17.94 -4.35 -3.77
N SER A 91 -16.69 -4.04 -4.09
CA SER A 91 -16.28 -2.77 -4.70
C SER A 91 -16.12 -2.96 -6.21
N ALA A 92 -16.98 -2.34 -7.01
CA ALA A 92 -16.88 -2.39 -8.46
C ALA A 92 -15.82 -1.43 -9.01
N THR A 93 -15.52 -0.35 -8.29
CA THR A 93 -14.55 0.68 -8.66
C THR A 93 -13.62 0.99 -7.50
N LEU A 94 -12.51 1.69 -7.77
CA LEU A 94 -11.63 2.18 -6.71
C LEU A 94 -12.36 3.20 -5.82
N ALA A 95 -13.26 3.98 -6.37
CA ALA A 95 -14.07 4.90 -5.59
C ALA A 95 -14.95 4.15 -4.58
N ASP A 96 -15.52 3.01 -4.98
CA ASP A 96 -16.29 2.16 -4.06
C ASP A 96 -15.40 1.59 -2.96
N LEU A 97 -14.20 1.14 -3.32
CA LEU A 97 -13.24 0.57 -2.37
C LEU A 97 -12.89 1.57 -1.28
N LYS A 98 -12.80 2.84 -1.61
CA LYS A 98 -12.51 3.91 -0.66
C LYS A 98 -13.52 3.96 0.50
N TYR A 99 -14.75 3.52 0.27
CA TYR A 99 -15.83 3.56 1.26
C TYR A 99 -16.22 2.16 1.77
N ALA A 100 -15.46 1.12 1.43
CA ALA A 100 -15.72 -0.23 1.94
C ALA A 100 -15.70 -0.25 3.48
N PRO A 101 -16.58 -1.03 4.13
CA PRO A 101 -16.62 -1.08 5.58
C PRO A 101 -15.28 -1.52 6.17
N LEU A 102 -14.87 -0.87 7.25
CA LEU A 102 -13.73 -1.27 8.08
C LEU A 102 -14.26 -1.86 9.38
N ILE A 103 -13.74 -3.02 9.73
CA ILE A 103 -14.06 -3.68 10.99
C ILE A 103 -12.86 -3.50 11.91
N ALA A 104 -13.12 -2.97 13.11
CA ALA A 104 -12.06 -2.79 14.08
C ALA A 104 -11.49 -4.16 14.51
N ASN A 105 -10.16 -4.24 14.57
CA ASN A 105 -9.51 -5.44 15.10
C ASN A 105 -9.72 -5.46 16.63
N THR A 106 -10.46 -6.44 17.10
CA THR A 106 -10.78 -6.58 18.53
C THR A 106 -9.74 -7.41 19.30
N GLY A 107 -8.66 -7.79 18.65
CA GLY A 107 -7.55 -8.48 19.30
C GLY A 107 -7.80 -9.95 19.65
N CYS A 108 -8.71 -10.58 18.95
CA CYS A 108 -8.93 -12.02 19.12
C CYS A 108 -7.83 -12.86 18.51
#